data_83f4937313d92dfa973d936bb4bf56fb
#
_entry.id   83f4937313d92dfa973d936bb4bf56fb
#
_cell.length_a   1.000
_cell.length_b   1.000
_cell.length_c   1.000
_cell.angle_alpha   90.00
_cell.angle_beta   90.00
_cell.angle_gamma   90.00
#
_symmetry.space_group_name_H-M   'P 1'
#
loop_
_entity.id
_entity.type
_entity.pdbx_description
1 polymer ?
#
loop_
_entity_poly.entity_id
_entity_poly.type
_entity_poly.pdbx_seq_one_letter_code
_entity_poly.pdbx_strand_id
1 'polypeptide(L)'
;MSIENTALGDLYTEVIGEHSRSPENKGELAAATVRERGHNPSCGDEITLELQIEDGIIKDAAFTGVGCAISQASTDIMIDLMRGKTVEEAQRLAQLFTSMIKREVTDDAALEELDEAIALKNISNMPARVKCAVLAWHTLEDVLKGH
;
A
#
# COMPACT_ATOMS: atom_id res chain seq x y z
N MET A 1 20.44 1.21 -22.14
CA MET A 1 19.73 0.94 -20.90
C MET A 1 20.73 0.53 -19.83
N SER A 2 20.72 1.13 -18.69
CA SER A 2 21.69 0.82 -17.64
C SER A 2 21.33 -0.47 -16.93
N ILE A 3 22.34 -1.14 -16.35
CA ILE A 3 22.16 -2.35 -15.55
C ILE A 3 21.25 -2.06 -14.35
N GLU A 4 21.36 -0.87 -13.78
CA GLU A 4 20.54 -0.44 -12.65
C GLU A 4 19.05 -0.45 -12.99
N ASN A 5 18.68 0.07 -14.15
CA ASN A 5 17.27 0.11 -14.58
C ASN A 5 16.72 -1.30 -14.77
N THR A 6 17.55 -2.22 -15.27
CA THR A 6 17.14 -3.61 -15.45
C THR A 6 16.91 -4.29 -14.09
N ALA A 7 17.83 -4.08 -13.15
CA ALA A 7 17.73 -4.66 -11.81
C ALA A 7 16.49 -4.13 -11.06
N LEU A 8 16.21 -2.83 -11.16
CA LEU A 8 15.03 -2.22 -10.54
C LEU A 8 13.74 -2.72 -11.19
N GLY A 9 13.74 -2.90 -12.52
CA GLY A 9 12.61 -3.45 -13.23
C GLY A 9 12.30 -4.88 -12.83
N ASP A 10 13.34 -5.70 -12.67
CA ASP A 10 13.19 -7.08 -12.24
C ASP A 10 12.66 -7.17 -10.81
N LEU A 11 13.20 -6.35 -9.89
CA LEU A 11 12.74 -6.29 -8.51
C LEU A 11 11.28 -5.86 -8.44
N TYR A 12 10.91 -4.84 -9.20
CA TYR A 12 9.53 -4.36 -9.27
C TYR A 12 8.59 -5.48 -9.70
N THR A 13 8.92 -6.17 -10.79
CA THR A 13 8.09 -7.26 -11.34
C THR A 13 7.94 -8.39 -10.33
N GLU A 14 9.03 -8.79 -9.70
CA GLU A 14 9.03 -9.88 -8.72
C GLU A 14 8.19 -9.54 -7.49
N VAL A 15 8.42 -8.38 -6.89
CA VAL A 15 7.70 -7.94 -5.69
C VAL A 15 6.21 -7.80 -5.99
N ILE A 16 5.84 -7.14 -7.08
CA ILE A 16 4.45 -6.97 -7.48
C ILE A 16 3.80 -8.33 -7.73
N GLY A 17 4.49 -9.22 -8.43
CA GLY A 17 3.96 -10.56 -8.72
C GLY A 17 3.68 -11.37 -7.46
N GLU A 18 4.63 -11.39 -6.52
CA GLU A 18 4.47 -12.12 -5.27
C GLU A 18 3.31 -11.59 -4.44
N HIS A 19 3.28 -10.28 -4.23
CA HIS A 19 2.25 -9.67 -3.38
C HIS A 19 0.86 -9.72 -4.02
N SER A 20 0.76 -9.58 -5.35
CA SER A 20 -0.54 -9.65 -6.01
C SER A 20 -1.18 -11.04 -5.90
N ARG A 21 -0.36 -12.07 -5.80
CA ARG A 21 -0.84 -13.46 -5.69
C ARG A 21 -0.95 -13.96 -4.26
N SER A 22 -0.40 -13.23 -3.29
CA SER A 22 -0.39 -13.67 -1.90
C SER A 22 -1.81 -13.70 -1.31
N PRO A 23 -2.23 -14.80 -0.69
CA PRO A 23 -3.52 -14.87 -0.01
C PRO A 23 -3.46 -14.42 1.45
N GLU A 24 -2.28 -14.16 2.00
CA GLU A 24 -2.07 -13.96 3.43
C GLU A 24 -2.88 -12.83 4.04
N ASN A 25 -3.03 -11.73 3.30
CA ASN A 25 -3.75 -10.55 3.79
C ASN A 25 -5.15 -10.40 3.17
N LYS A 26 -5.55 -11.37 2.35
CA LYS A 26 -6.86 -11.34 1.68
C LYS A 26 -7.91 -12.07 2.52
N GLY A 27 -9.07 -11.45 2.66
CA GLY A 27 -10.19 -12.04 3.36
C GLY A 27 -10.81 -11.06 4.35
N GLU A 28 -11.79 -11.55 5.09
CA GLU A 28 -12.43 -10.78 6.13
C GLU A 28 -11.71 -10.99 7.46
N LEU A 29 -11.65 -9.94 8.27
CA LEU A 29 -11.00 -9.96 9.57
C LEU A 29 -12.07 -9.98 10.64
N ALA A 30 -12.25 -11.13 11.32
CA ALA A 30 -13.29 -11.31 12.33
C ALA A 30 -13.19 -10.32 13.48
N ALA A 31 -11.97 -9.94 13.86
CA ALA A 31 -11.72 -9.00 14.97
C ALA A 31 -11.62 -7.54 14.49
N ALA A 32 -12.03 -7.22 13.27
CA ALA A 32 -11.96 -5.86 12.76
C ALA A 32 -12.75 -4.90 13.63
N THR A 33 -12.11 -3.77 13.96
CA THR A 33 -12.76 -2.70 14.73
C THR A 33 -13.19 -1.54 13.81
N VAL A 34 -12.53 -1.42 12.66
CA VAL A 34 -12.87 -0.41 11.64
C VAL A 34 -12.79 -1.04 10.26
N ARG A 35 -13.55 -0.49 9.35
CA ARG A 35 -13.66 -0.98 7.98
C ARG A 35 -13.89 0.21 7.05
N GLU A 36 -13.20 0.23 5.91
CA GLU A 36 -13.35 1.30 4.93
C GLU A 36 -13.26 0.75 3.51
N ARG A 37 -14.14 1.23 2.65
CA ARG A 37 -14.16 0.86 1.24
C ARG A 37 -13.49 1.96 0.42
N GLY A 38 -12.50 1.57 -0.41
CA GLY A 38 -11.86 2.45 -1.37
C GLY A 38 -12.24 2.03 -2.79
N HIS A 39 -12.44 3.01 -3.66
CA HIS A 39 -12.88 2.76 -5.01
C HIS A 39 -12.22 3.72 -6.00
N ASN A 40 -11.70 3.18 -7.08
CA ASN A 40 -11.15 3.98 -8.18
C ASN A 40 -11.96 3.71 -9.45
N PRO A 41 -12.92 4.59 -9.79
CA PRO A 41 -13.79 4.35 -10.94
C PRO A 41 -13.05 4.35 -12.28
N SER A 42 -11.88 5.01 -12.34
CA SER A 42 -11.10 5.09 -13.59
C SER A 42 -10.55 3.74 -14.05
N CYS A 43 -10.21 2.86 -13.11
CA CYS A 43 -9.64 1.54 -13.45
C CYS A 43 -10.43 0.38 -12.85
N GLY A 44 -11.57 0.64 -12.24
CA GLY A 44 -12.41 -0.41 -11.68
C GLY A 44 -11.87 -1.09 -10.44
N ASP A 45 -10.81 -0.55 -9.85
CA ASP A 45 -10.28 -1.09 -8.60
C ASP A 45 -11.20 -0.75 -7.43
N GLU A 46 -11.41 -1.73 -6.57
CA GLU A 46 -12.20 -1.57 -5.37
C GLU A 46 -11.61 -2.44 -4.27
N ILE A 47 -11.40 -1.85 -3.10
CA ILE A 47 -10.92 -2.60 -1.94
C ILE A 47 -11.78 -2.26 -0.73
N THR A 48 -11.94 -3.25 0.16
CA THR A 48 -12.48 -3.03 1.49
C THR A 48 -11.36 -3.37 2.46
N LEU A 49 -10.87 -2.38 3.18
CA LEU A 49 -9.79 -2.52 4.14
C LEU A 49 -10.39 -2.68 5.53
N GLU A 50 -9.95 -3.71 6.26
CA GLU A 50 -10.40 -3.99 7.61
C GLU A 50 -9.19 -3.94 8.54
N LEU A 51 -9.32 -3.22 9.63
CA LEU A 51 -8.26 -3.08 10.63
C LEU A 51 -8.77 -3.46 12.01
N GLN A 52 -7.90 -4.11 12.76
CA GLN A 52 -8.09 -4.32 14.20
C GLN A 52 -7.18 -3.32 14.91
N ILE A 53 -7.78 -2.28 15.48
CA ILE A 53 -7.04 -1.23 16.21
C ILE A 53 -7.36 -1.37 17.69
N GLU A 54 -6.32 -1.56 18.50
CA GLU A 54 -6.42 -1.64 19.95
C GLU A 54 -5.31 -0.81 20.57
N ASP A 55 -5.68 0.04 21.54
CA ASP A 55 -4.72 0.91 22.25
C ASP A 55 -3.88 1.77 21.29
N GLY A 56 -4.49 2.22 20.21
CA GLY A 56 -3.82 3.06 19.21
C GLY A 56 -2.84 2.32 18.32
N ILE A 57 -2.87 0.99 18.34
CA ILE A 57 -1.96 0.16 17.55
C ILE A 57 -2.78 -0.69 16.57
N ILE A 58 -2.30 -0.79 15.33
CA ILE A 58 -2.88 -1.67 14.33
C ILE A 58 -2.39 -3.10 14.62
N LYS A 59 -3.24 -3.90 15.24
CA LYS A 59 -2.89 -5.26 15.63
C LYS A 59 -2.92 -6.21 14.44
N ASP A 60 -3.87 -6.01 13.54
CA ASP A 60 -3.99 -6.83 12.35
C ASP A 60 -4.76 -6.06 11.28
N ALA A 61 -4.65 -6.52 10.04
CA ALA A 61 -5.34 -5.94 8.91
C ALA A 61 -5.58 -6.98 7.83
N ALA A 62 -6.63 -6.79 7.04
CA ALA A 62 -6.93 -7.63 5.90
C ALA A 62 -7.71 -6.82 4.87
N PHE A 63 -7.83 -7.34 3.66
CA PHE A 63 -8.62 -6.67 2.64
C PHE A 63 -9.33 -7.67 1.73
N THR A 64 -10.41 -7.19 1.14
CA THR A 64 -11.13 -7.88 0.07
C THR A 64 -11.33 -6.91 -1.07
N GLY A 65 -11.67 -7.42 -2.24
CA GLY A 65 -11.99 -6.58 -3.39
C GLY A 65 -11.36 -7.07 -4.67
N VAL A 66 -11.52 -6.28 -5.72
CA VAL A 66 -11.03 -6.59 -7.06
C VAL A 66 -10.17 -5.44 -7.57
N GLY A 67 -9.20 -5.77 -8.40
CA GLY A 67 -8.32 -4.76 -8.97
C GLY A 67 -7.19 -5.38 -9.76
N CYS A 68 -6.38 -4.53 -10.39
CA CYS A 68 -5.22 -4.97 -11.14
C CYS A 68 -4.13 -5.49 -10.20
N ALA A 69 -3.11 -6.12 -10.77
CA ALA A 69 -1.99 -6.67 -10.00
C ALA A 69 -1.31 -5.59 -9.14
N ILE A 70 -1.17 -4.37 -9.66
CA ILE A 70 -0.54 -3.26 -8.92
C ILE A 70 -1.38 -2.87 -7.71
N SER A 71 -2.71 -2.75 -7.87
CA SER A 71 -3.62 -2.43 -6.77
C SER A 71 -3.56 -3.51 -5.69
N GLN A 72 -3.63 -4.77 -6.08
CA GLN A 72 -3.57 -5.90 -5.15
C GLN A 72 -2.24 -5.95 -4.41
N ALA A 73 -1.14 -5.82 -5.14
CA ALA A 73 0.19 -5.86 -4.54
C ALA A 73 0.43 -4.68 -3.60
N SER A 74 0.03 -3.47 -3.99
CA SER A 74 0.19 -2.28 -3.16
C SER A 74 -0.56 -2.43 -1.83
N THR A 75 -1.79 -2.97 -1.87
CA THR A 75 -2.58 -3.20 -0.67
C THR A 75 -1.90 -4.22 0.24
N ASP A 76 -1.43 -5.32 -0.32
CA ASP A 76 -0.76 -6.39 0.42
C ASP A 76 0.52 -5.87 1.10
N ILE A 77 1.35 -5.15 0.36
CA ILE A 77 2.58 -4.54 0.88
C ILE A 77 2.26 -3.57 2.02
N MET A 78 1.24 -2.73 1.83
CA MET A 78 0.82 -1.77 2.84
C MET A 78 0.43 -2.48 4.14
N ILE A 79 -0.37 -3.53 4.06
CA ILE A 79 -0.81 -4.28 5.23
C ILE A 79 0.39 -4.86 5.99
N ASP A 80 1.34 -5.47 5.27
CA ASP A 80 2.54 -6.01 5.90
C ASP A 80 3.33 -4.94 6.63
N LEU A 81 3.43 -3.75 6.04
CA LEU A 81 4.15 -2.63 6.65
C LEU A 81 3.42 -2.09 7.89
N MET A 82 2.10 -2.00 7.82
CA MET A 82 1.31 -1.34 8.88
C MET A 82 1.03 -2.20 10.09
N ARG A 83 1.10 -3.52 9.95
CA ARG A 83 0.84 -4.43 11.07
C ARG A 83 1.84 -4.18 12.20
N GLY A 84 1.33 -3.87 13.38
CA GLY A 84 2.15 -3.57 14.55
C GLY A 84 2.52 -2.10 14.72
N LYS A 85 2.17 -1.24 13.76
CA LYS A 85 2.45 0.20 13.85
C LYS A 85 1.35 0.92 14.63
N THR A 86 1.72 2.05 15.24
CA THR A 86 0.72 2.94 15.82
C THR A 86 -0.05 3.63 14.71
N VAL A 87 -1.25 4.12 15.03
CA VAL A 87 -2.06 4.89 14.09
C VAL A 87 -1.28 6.09 13.54
N GLU A 88 -0.55 6.79 14.41
CA GLU A 88 0.25 7.95 14.02
C GLU A 88 1.37 7.58 13.05
N GLU A 89 2.08 6.49 13.33
CA GLU A 89 3.13 6.01 12.42
C GLU A 89 2.55 5.58 11.08
N ALA A 90 1.42 4.89 11.09
CA ALA A 90 0.76 4.46 9.87
C ALA A 90 0.35 5.65 9.00
N GLN A 91 -0.20 6.70 9.60
CA GLN A 91 -0.55 7.94 8.90
C GLN A 91 0.69 8.60 8.29
N ARG A 92 1.77 8.66 9.05
CA ARG A 92 3.03 9.25 8.58
C ARG A 92 3.62 8.46 7.40
N LEU A 93 3.60 7.13 7.50
CA LEU A 93 4.11 6.26 6.44
C LEU A 93 3.25 6.33 5.18
N ALA A 94 1.94 6.45 5.32
CA ALA A 94 1.04 6.62 4.18
C ALA A 94 1.33 7.92 3.44
N GLN A 95 1.57 9.00 4.18
CA GLN A 95 1.96 10.28 3.59
C GLN A 95 3.32 10.20 2.91
N LEU A 96 4.27 9.51 3.52
CA LEU A 96 5.60 9.30 2.93
C LEU A 96 5.50 8.52 1.62
N PHE A 97 4.68 7.49 1.57
CA PHE A 97 4.44 6.74 0.34
C PHE A 97 3.89 7.65 -0.76
N THR A 98 2.86 8.43 -0.44
CA THR A 98 2.27 9.37 -1.40
C THR A 98 3.30 10.38 -1.89
N SER A 99 4.13 10.90 -0.99
CA SER A 99 5.20 11.84 -1.35
C SER A 99 6.24 11.20 -2.26
N MET A 100 6.55 9.92 -2.04
CA MET A 100 7.44 9.16 -2.92
C MET A 100 6.85 9.06 -4.33
N ILE A 101 5.58 8.72 -4.44
CA ILE A 101 4.89 8.58 -5.73
C ILE A 101 4.83 9.92 -6.47
N LYS A 102 4.64 11.01 -5.74
CA LYS A 102 4.61 12.38 -6.31
C LYS A 102 6.00 12.94 -6.57
N ARG A 103 7.06 12.19 -6.24
CA ARG A 103 8.46 12.60 -6.38
C ARG A 103 8.83 13.82 -5.53
N GLU A 104 8.10 14.06 -4.46
CA GLU A 104 8.42 15.11 -3.49
C GLU A 104 9.55 14.68 -2.57
N VAL A 105 9.66 13.38 -2.32
CA VAL A 105 10.74 12.77 -1.55
C VAL A 105 11.38 11.71 -2.44
N THR A 106 12.67 11.87 -2.75
CA THR A 106 13.42 10.97 -3.62
C THR A 106 14.65 10.36 -2.93
N ASP A 107 14.98 10.82 -1.74
CA ASP A 107 16.13 10.35 -0.97
C ASP A 107 15.87 8.93 -0.46
N ASP A 108 16.71 7.99 -0.87
CA ASP A 108 16.58 6.58 -0.47
C ASP A 108 16.63 6.39 1.04
N ALA A 109 17.43 7.19 1.74
CA ALA A 109 17.50 7.11 3.20
C ALA A 109 16.17 7.51 3.86
N ALA A 110 15.50 8.53 3.32
CA ALA A 110 14.19 8.96 3.81
C ALA A 110 13.10 7.94 3.54
N LEU A 111 13.23 7.18 2.43
CA LEU A 111 12.24 6.20 1.99
C LEU A 111 12.44 4.82 2.61
N GLU A 112 13.53 4.61 3.32
CA GLU A 112 13.90 3.31 3.88
C GLU A 112 12.82 2.73 4.79
N GLU A 113 12.10 3.57 5.50
CA GLU A 113 11.01 3.17 6.39
C GLU A 113 9.85 2.51 5.64
N LEU A 114 9.72 2.74 4.35
CA LEU A 114 8.67 2.14 3.52
C LEU A 114 8.92 0.67 3.19
N ASP A 115 10.15 0.18 3.47
CA ASP A 115 10.52 -1.21 3.25
C ASP A 115 10.19 -1.67 1.83
N GLU A 116 9.45 -2.76 1.64
CA GLU A 116 9.14 -3.27 0.31
C GLU A 116 8.31 -2.30 -0.55
N ALA A 117 7.61 -1.35 0.07
CA ALA A 117 6.84 -0.35 -0.66
C ALA A 117 7.71 0.53 -1.56
N ILE A 118 9.02 0.59 -1.31
CA ILE A 118 9.97 1.28 -2.18
C ILE A 118 9.93 0.72 -3.61
N ALA A 119 9.60 -0.57 -3.76
CA ALA A 119 9.51 -1.20 -5.08
C ALA A 119 8.47 -0.52 -5.98
N LEU A 120 7.53 0.24 -5.40
CA LEU A 120 6.51 0.98 -6.16
C LEU A 120 6.97 2.38 -6.58
N LYS A 121 8.20 2.77 -6.21
CA LYS A 121 8.74 4.10 -6.53
C LYS A 121 8.64 4.44 -8.03
N ASN A 122 8.92 3.47 -8.87
CA ASN A 122 8.94 3.69 -10.32
C ASN A 122 7.54 3.82 -10.93
N ILE A 123 6.48 3.55 -10.17
CA ILE A 123 5.11 3.71 -10.65
C ILE A 123 4.83 5.18 -11.00
N SER A 124 5.58 6.10 -10.43
CA SER A 124 5.47 7.54 -10.73
C SER A 124 5.70 7.85 -12.21
N ASN A 125 6.37 6.94 -12.94
CA ASN A 125 6.60 7.06 -14.38
C ASN A 125 5.44 6.51 -15.21
N MET A 126 4.41 5.98 -14.57
CA MET A 126 3.25 5.38 -15.23
C MET A 126 1.96 6.03 -14.70
N PRO A 127 1.60 7.23 -15.21
CA PRO A 127 0.48 7.99 -14.66
C PRO A 127 -0.83 7.22 -14.57
N ALA A 128 -1.09 6.34 -15.53
CA ALA A 128 -2.32 5.54 -15.53
C ALA A 128 -2.36 4.53 -14.37
N ARG A 129 -1.21 4.19 -13.81
CA ARG A 129 -1.09 3.20 -12.72
C ARG A 129 -0.94 3.83 -11.35
N VAL A 130 -0.64 5.12 -11.29
CA VAL A 130 -0.49 5.83 -10.00
C VAL A 130 -1.74 5.67 -9.15
N LYS A 131 -2.91 5.85 -9.71
CA LYS A 131 -4.17 5.71 -8.99
C LYS A 131 -4.37 4.31 -8.43
N CYS A 132 -3.93 3.29 -9.15
CA CYS A 132 -3.99 1.91 -8.68
C CYS A 132 -3.08 1.70 -7.47
N ALA A 133 -1.87 2.25 -7.52
CA ALA A 133 -0.89 2.09 -6.46
C ALA A 133 -1.28 2.81 -5.18
N VAL A 134 -1.91 3.99 -5.26
CA VAL A 134 -2.21 4.81 -4.09
C VAL A 134 -3.56 4.54 -3.45
N LEU A 135 -4.44 3.79 -4.12
CA LEU A 135 -5.81 3.56 -3.63
C LEU A 135 -5.84 3.03 -2.19
N ALA A 136 -5.08 2.00 -1.90
CA ALA A 136 -5.03 1.40 -0.57
C ALA A 136 -4.53 2.38 0.49
N TRP A 137 -3.52 3.17 0.14
CA TRP A 137 -2.90 4.12 1.06
C TRP A 137 -3.84 5.27 1.40
N HIS A 138 -4.60 5.76 0.43
CA HIS A 138 -5.64 6.76 0.68
C HIS A 138 -6.77 6.19 1.51
N THR A 139 -7.16 4.95 1.25
CA THR A 139 -8.19 4.26 2.03
C THR A 139 -7.74 4.11 3.48
N LEU A 140 -6.47 3.77 3.69
CA LEU A 140 -5.88 3.69 5.03
C LEU A 140 -5.96 5.05 5.74
N GLU A 141 -5.55 6.11 5.06
CA GLU A 141 -5.62 7.45 5.64
C GLU A 141 -7.05 7.82 6.04
N ASP A 142 -8.03 7.47 5.19
CA ASP A 142 -9.43 7.75 5.48
C ASP A 142 -9.94 7.00 6.70
N VAL A 143 -9.62 5.71 6.81
CA VAL A 143 -10.11 4.88 7.93
C VAL A 143 -9.43 5.28 9.25
N LEU A 144 -8.21 5.83 9.18
CA LEU A 144 -7.47 6.23 10.38
C LEU A 144 -7.85 7.64 10.88
N LYS A 145 -8.59 8.42 10.11
CA LYS A 145 -9.05 9.74 10.56
C LYS A 145 -9.92 9.59 11.80
N GLY A 146 -9.55 10.33 12.84
CA GLY A 146 -10.30 10.32 14.10
C GLY A 146 -9.90 9.22 15.09
N HIS A 147 -8.85 8.49 14.76
CA HIS A 147 -8.34 7.41 15.65
C HIS A 147 -7.04 7.71 16.33
#